data_ef96654d9ad6abdd762ed914857ad39d
#
_entry.id   ef96654d9ad6abdd762ed914857ad39d
#
_cell.length_a   1.000
_cell.length_b   1.000
_cell.length_c   1.000
_cell.angle_alpha   90.00
_cell.angle_beta   90.00
_cell.angle_gamma   90.00
#
_symmetry.space_group_name_H-M   'P 1'
#
loop_
_entity.id
_entity.type
_entity.pdbx_description
1 polymer ?
#
loop_
_entity_poly.entity_id
_entity_poly.type
_entity_poly.pdbx_seq_one_letter_code
_entity_poly.pdbx_strand_id
1 'polypeptide(L)'
;MFESLKEYQNWENNRKDINPKDYKTPTIGLVLQRSHIVTGDDAHYVAVIQELEYRGARVLPIFCGGLDFSKPVNEFYYDSINKDKPIVDGVVSLTGFALVGGPARQDHPKAIEALKRLNRPYMVALPLVFQTTQEWEESDLGLHPVQVALQIAIPELDGAIEPIILSGRDDATGKAHTLQDRVDVIAERAIKWSTLRVKHCLLYTSPSPRD
;
A
#
# COMPACT_ATOMS: atom_id res chain seq x y z
N MET A 1 -11.27 -15.66 1.75
CA MET A 1 -9.99 -15.33 2.41
C MET A 1 -9.11 -16.57 2.32
N PHE A 2 -7.80 -16.40 2.13
CA PHE A 2 -6.84 -17.49 2.05
C PHE A 2 -6.01 -17.52 3.34
N GLU A 3 -5.74 -18.70 3.86
CA GLU A 3 -4.95 -18.89 5.08
C GLU A 3 -3.44 -19.03 4.78
N SER A 4 -3.11 -19.29 3.53
CA SER A 4 -1.71 -19.44 3.11
C SER A 4 -1.41 -18.76 1.77
N LEU A 5 -0.16 -18.37 1.60
CA LEU A 5 0.36 -17.83 0.34
C LEU A 5 0.16 -18.83 -0.83
N LYS A 6 0.34 -20.13 -0.57
CA LYS A 6 0.18 -21.17 -1.58
C LYS A 6 -1.27 -21.28 -2.10
N GLU A 7 -2.25 -21.18 -1.22
CA GLU A 7 -3.68 -21.16 -1.62
C GLU A 7 -4.00 -19.93 -2.47
N TYR A 8 -3.52 -18.76 -2.05
CA TYR A 8 -3.70 -17.53 -2.81
C TYR A 8 -3.07 -17.66 -4.22
N GLN A 9 -1.82 -18.11 -4.31
CA GLN A 9 -1.12 -18.28 -5.57
C GLN A 9 -1.81 -19.31 -6.48
N ASN A 10 -2.31 -20.41 -5.93
CA ASN A 10 -3.08 -21.39 -6.69
C ASN A 10 -4.37 -20.78 -7.25
N TRP A 11 -5.10 -20.03 -6.44
CA TRP A 11 -6.28 -19.32 -6.89
C TRP A 11 -5.94 -18.28 -7.97
N GLU A 12 -4.93 -17.47 -7.75
CA GLU A 12 -4.47 -16.44 -8.69
C GLU A 12 -4.07 -17.03 -10.05
N ASN A 13 -3.35 -18.14 -10.06
CA ASN A 13 -2.91 -18.82 -11.29
C ASN A 13 -4.08 -19.44 -12.07
N ASN A 14 -5.19 -19.74 -11.42
CA ASN A 14 -6.39 -20.29 -12.06
C ASN A 14 -7.41 -19.23 -12.49
N ARG A 15 -7.15 -17.96 -12.23
CA ARG A 15 -8.00 -16.86 -12.69
C ARG A 15 -7.93 -16.73 -14.20
N LYS A 16 -9.12 -16.62 -14.85
CA LYS A 16 -9.26 -16.47 -16.32
C LYS A 16 -9.49 -15.01 -16.74
N ASP A 17 -9.79 -14.17 -15.79
CA ASP A 17 -10.15 -12.76 -15.96
C ASP A 17 -8.94 -11.81 -16.01
N ILE A 18 -7.75 -12.34 -15.83
CA ILE A 18 -6.50 -11.58 -15.85
C ILE A 18 -5.65 -12.08 -17.03
N ASN A 19 -5.08 -11.14 -17.79
CA ASN A 19 -4.12 -11.47 -18.83
C ASN A 19 -2.94 -12.27 -18.27
N PRO A 20 -2.40 -13.24 -19.04
CA PRO A 20 -1.21 -13.97 -18.60
C PRO A 20 -0.11 -12.99 -18.20
N LYS A 21 0.28 -13.09 -16.93
CA LYS A 21 1.27 -12.16 -16.35
C LYS A 21 2.67 -12.51 -16.90
N ASP A 22 3.31 -11.57 -17.55
CA ASP A 22 4.70 -11.71 -17.95
C ASP A 22 5.59 -11.71 -16.68
N TYR A 23 6.69 -12.46 -16.68
CA TYR A 23 7.67 -12.48 -15.58
C TYR A 23 8.31 -11.10 -15.29
N LYS A 24 8.14 -10.13 -16.19
CA LYS A 24 8.58 -8.75 -16.02
C LYS A 24 7.59 -7.86 -15.27
N THR A 25 6.41 -8.36 -14.97
CA THR A 25 5.35 -7.62 -14.31
C THR A 25 5.65 -7.50 -12.81
N PRO A 26 5.63 -6.30 -12.22
CA PRO A 26 5.91 -6.13 -10.81
C PRO A 26 4.81 -6.75 -9.95
N THR A 27 5.20 -7.28 -8.80
CA THR A 27 4.29 -7.74 -7.76
C THR A 27 4.16 -6.66 -6.69
N ILE A 28 2.95 -6.14 -6.52
CA ILE A 28 2.64 -5.09 -5.54
C ILE A 28 1.97 -5.73 -4.32
N GLY A 29 2.60 -5.59 -3.17
CA GLY A 29 1.99 -5.93 -1.90
C GLY A 29 1.00 -4.84 -1.45
N LEU A 30 -0.19 -5.21 -1.04
CA LEU A 30 -1.16 -4.29 -0.45
C LEU A 30 -1.38 -4.62 1.02
N VAL A 31 -1.23 -3.63 1.89
CA VAL A 31 -1.54 -3.77 3.32
C VAL A 31 -2.91 -3.16 3.57
N LEU A 32 -3.85 -4.00 3.99
CA LEU A 32 -5.27 -3.66 4.15
C LEU A 32 -5.69 -3.74 5.62
N GLN A 33 -6.72 -2.99 5.98
CA GLN A 33 -7.31 -3.06 7.30
C GLN A 33 -8.49 -4.05 7.30
N ARG A 34 -8.43 -5.05 8.17
CA ARG A 34 -9.43 -6.11 8.23
C ARG A 34 -10.85 -5.60 8.48
N SER A 35 -11.00 -4.51 9.26
CA SER A 35 -12.31 -3.94 9.58
C SER A 35 -13.12 -3.59 8.33
N HIS A 36 -12.52 -2.94 7.34
CA HIS A 36 -13.21 -2.59 6.09
C HIS A 36 -13.69 -3.83 5.31
N ILE A 37 -12.88 -4.90 5.29
CA ILE A 37 -13.24 -6.15 4.62
C ILE A 37 -14.43 -6.83 5.33
N VAL A 38 -14.43 -6.85 6.66
CA VAL A 38 -15.50 -7.52 7.44
C VAL A 38 -16.81 -6.75 7.39
N THR A 39 -16.74 -5.41 7.34
CA THR A 39 -17.94 -4.55 7.27
C THR A 39 -18.49 -4.37 5.85
N GLY A 40 -17.77 -4.88 4.82
CA GLY A 40 -18.15 -4.66 3.42
C GLY A 40 -17.99 -3.21 2.95
N ASP A 41 -17.06 -2.46 3.57
CA ASP A 41 -16.67 -1.10 3.21
C ASP A 41 -15.30 -1.13 2.51
N ASP A 42 -15.15 -2.00 1.52
CA ASP A 42 -13.89 -2.35 0.86
C ASP A 42 -13.80 -1.89 -0.61
N ALA A 43 -14.76 -1.12 -1.09
CA ALA A 43 -14.82 -0.66 -2.48
C ALA A 43 -13.53 0.06 -2.93
N HIS A 44 -12.96 0.88 -2.08
CA HIS A 44 -11.70 1.58 -2.34
C HIS A 44 -10.49 0.62 -2.44
N TYR A 45 -10.49 -0.50 -1.72
CA TYR A 45 -9.46 -1.54 -1.87
C TYR A 45 -9.62 -2.29 -3.19
N VAL A 46 -10.86 -2.65 -3.53
CA VAL A 46 -11.18 -3.31 -4.79
C VAL A 46 -10.76 -2.45 -5.98
N ALA A 47 -11.03 -1.15 -5.93
CA ALA A 47 -10.64 -0.21 -6.99
C ALA A 47 -9.12 -0.19 -7.21
N VAL A 48 -8.32 -0.12 -6.13
CA VAL A 48 -6.84 -0.14 -6.24
C VAL A 48 -6.36 -1.48 -6.79
N ILE A 49 -6.93 -2.61 -6.36
CA ILE A 49 -6.56 -3.94 -6.86
C ILE A 49 -6.85 -4.03 -8.36
N GLN A 50 -8.05 -3.66 -8.77
CA GLN A 50 -8.48 -3.72 -10.17
C GLN A 50 -7.61 -2.83 -11.07
N GLU A 51 -7.30 -1.61 -10.65
CA GLU A 51 -6.46 -0.70 -11.42
C GLU A 51 -5.01 -1.20 -11.55
N LEU A 52 -4.43 -1.73 -10.47
CA LEU A 52 -3.11 -2.35 -10.53
C LEU A 52 -3.08 -3.55 -11.49
N GLU A 53 -4.10 -4.41 -11.42
CA GLU A 53 -4.22 -5.58 -12.31
C GLU A 53 -4.49 -5.17 -13.75
N TYR A 54 -5.31 -4.15 -13.98
CA TYR A 54 -5.56 -3.59 -15.32
C TYR A 54 -4.26 -3.08 -15.97
N ARG A 55 -3.39 -2.43 -15.18
CA ARG A 55 -2.06 -2.00 -15.63
C ARG A 55 -1.02 -3.12 -15.71
N GLY A 56 -1.43 -4.36 -15.47
CA GLY A 56 -0.60 -5.55 -15.61
C GLY A 56 0.21 -5.91 -14.37
N ALA A 57 0.07 -5.26 -13.23
CA ALA A 57 0.74 -5.66 -12.00
C ALA A 57 0.10 -6.93 -11.39
N ARG A 58 0.92 -7.73 -10.69
CA ARG A 58 0.40 -8.74 -9.77
C ARG A 58 0.13 -8.08 -8.43
N VAL A 59 -0.94 -8.48 -7.76
CA VAL A 59 -1.32 -7.91 -6.47
C VAL A 59 -1.30 -8.99 -5.41
N LEU A 60 -0.68 -8.71 -4.26
CA LEU A 60 -0.67 -9.59 -3.09
C LEU A 60 -1.22 -8.84 -1.88
N PRO A 61 -2.53 -8.88 -1.65
CA PRO A 61 -3.15 -8.21 -0.51
C PRO A 61 -2.97 -9.03 0.77
N ILE A 62 -2.60 -8.34 1.85
CA ILE A 62 -2.52 -8.89 3.21
C ILE A 62 -3.30 -8.01 4.19
N PHE A 63 -3.76 -8.61 5.27
CA PHE A 63 -4.41 -7.90 6.37
C PHE A 63 -4.13 -8.58 7.70
N CYS A 64 -4.34 -7.89 8.81
CA CYS A 64 -4.28 -8.48 10.13
C CYS A 64 -5.45 -8.03 11.01
N GLY A 65 -5.68 -8.76 12.12
CA GLY A 65 -6.75 -8.46 13.07
C GLY A 65 -6.43 -7.34 14.06
N GLY A 66 -5.22 -6.78 13.99
CA GLY A 66 -4.75 -5.69 14.85
C GLY A 66 -4.01 -4.63 14.06
N LEU A 67 -3.18 -3.84 14.75
CA LEU A 67 -2.42 -2.74 14.18
C LEU A 67 -0.91 -3.07 14.05
N ASP A 68 -0.54 -4.33 14.02
CA ASP A 68 0.83 -4.79 13.81
C ASP A 68 0.93 -5.51 12.45
N PHE A 69 1.09 -4.73 11.41
CA PHE A 69 1.19 -5.22 10.04
C PHE A 69 2.58 -5.79 9.69
N SER A 70 3.58 -5.63 10.56
CA SER A 70 4.89 -6.26 10.38
C SER A 70 4.80 -7.78 10.37
N LYS A 71 3.85 -8.36 11.12
CA LYS A 71 3.63 -9.81 11.17
C LYS A 71 3.23 -10.38 9.81
N PRO A 72 2.11 -9.96 9.19
CA PRO A 72 1.73 -10.48 7.87
C PRO A 72 2.74 -10.09 6.78
N VAL A 73 3.41 -8.94 6.87
CA VAL A 73 4.52 -8.59 5.96
C VAL A 73 5.63 -9.63 6.03
N ASN A 74 6.09 -9.97 7.24
CA ASN A 74 7.16 -10.96 7.43
C ASN A 74 6.72 -12.39 7.06
N GLU A 75 5.44 -12.70 7.12
CA GLU A 75 4.90 -14.02 6.82
C GLU A 75 4.64 -14.22 5.32
N PHE A 76 4.02 -13.23 4.65
CA PHE A 76 3.47 -13.42 3.31
C PHE A 76 4.24 -12.72 2.19
N TYR A 77 5.12 -11.73 2.49
CA TYR A 77 5.87 -11.03 1.46
C TYR A 77 7.24 -11.63 1.16
N TYR A 78 7.52 -12.82 1.69
CA TYR A 78 8.75 -13.56 1.44
C TYR A 78 8.48 -14.92 0.82
N ASP A 79 9.46 -15.40 0.09
CA ASP A 79 9.42 -16.74 -0.50
C ASP A 79 9.26 -17.81 0.60
N SER A 80 8.45 -18.83 0.34
CA SER A 80 8.13 -19.86 1.32
C SER A 80 9.35 -20.74 1.68
N ILE A 81 10.30 -20.88 0.75
CA ILE A 81 11.53 -21.67 0.91
C ILE A 81 12.66 -20.75 1.39
N ASN A 82 12.87 -19.63 0.69
CA ASN A 82 13.90 -18.66 1.04
C ASN A 82 13.28 -17.44 1.76
N LYS A 83 13.20 -17.53 3.07
CA LYS A 83 12.60 -16.50 3.93
C LYS A 83 13.29 -15.13 3.91
N ASP A 84 14.44 -15.01 3.27
CA ASP A 84 15.15 -13.74 3.10
C ASP A 84 14.93 -13.11 1.72
N LYS A 85 14.21 -13.81 0.83
CA LYS A 85 13.90 -13.32 -0.51
C LYS A 85 12.49 -12.72 -0.56
N PRO A 86 12.34 -11.39 -0.65
CA PRO A 86 11.03 -10.78 -0.87
C PRO A 86 10.46 -11.17 -2.24
N ILE A 87 9.16 -11.47 -2.27
CA ILE A 87 8.40 -11.81 -3.48
C ILE A 87 7.58 -10.64 -4.02
N VAL A 88 7.57 -9.52 -3.30
CA VAL A 88 6.97 -8.26 -3.75
C VAL A 88 8.07 -7.30 -4.23
N ASP A 89 7.74 -6.44 -5.18
CA ASP A 89 8.65 -5.42 -5.75
C ASP A 89 8.41 -4.04 -5.14
N GLY A 90 7.22 -3.82 -4.59
CA GLY A 90 6.84 -2.63 -3.84
C GLY A 90 5.64 -2.92 -2.96
N VAL A 91 5.39 -2.04 -2.01
CA VAL A 91 4.26 -2.16 -1.06
C VAL A 91 3.48 -0.85 -1.01
N VAL A 92 2.17 -0.95 -1.02
CA VAL A 92 1.25 0.17 -0.76
C VAL A 92 0.41 -0.16 0.47
N SER A 93 0.52 0.64 1.51
CA SER A 93 -0.37 0.57 2.66
C SER A 93 -1.63 1.40 2.40
N LEU A 94 -2.79 0.79 2.50
CA LEU A 94 -4.09 1.44 2.37
C LEU A 94 -4.76 1.65 3.74
N THR A 95 -3.98 1.53 4.82
CA THR A 95 -4.52 1.60 6.19
C THR A 95 -4.62 3.02 6.73
N GLY A 96 -3.84 3.95 6.18
CA GLY A 96 -3.71 5.31 6.71
C GLY A 96 -2.99 5.40 8.05
N PHE A 97 -2.23 4.35 8.45
CA PHE A 97 -1.48 4.32 9.71
C PHE A 97 -0.04 3.87 9.50
N ALA A 98 0.80 4.05 10.52
CA ALA A 98 2.12 3.44 10.59
C ALA A 98 2.05 1.91 10.42
N LEU A 99 3.13 1.29 9.95
CA LEU A 99 3.17 -0.16 9.74
C LEU A 99 2.94 -0.94 11.04
N VAL A 100 3.43 -0.40 12.17
CA VAL A 100 3.23 -1.02 13.50
C VAL A 100 2.69 0.02 14.46
N GLY A 101 1.46 -0.22 14.90
CA GLY A 101 0.76 0.62 15.85
C GLY A 101 -0.32 1.50 15.22
N GLY A 102 -1.14 2.10 16.09
CA GLY A 102 -2.20 3.03 15.71
C GLY A 102 -1.96 4.40 16.33
N PRO A 103 -2.97 5.28 16.30
CA PRO A 103 -2.83 6.66 16.78
C PRO A 103 -2.33 6.80 18.22
N ALA A 104 -2.65 5.82 19.08
CA ALA A 104 -2.32 5.86 20.51
C ALA A 104 -0.92 5.31 20.85
N ARG A 105 -0.37 4.44 20.02
CA ARG A 105 0.92 3.79 20.28
C ARG A 105 1.54 3.30 18.98
N GLN A 106 2.74 3.78 18.68
CA GLN A 106 3.56 3.33 17.56
C GLN A 106 4.78 2.55 18.06
N ASP A 107 5.27 1.64 17.23
CA ASP A 107 6.53 0.92 17.45
C ASP A 107 7.42 1.13 16.21
N HIS A 108 7.98 2.34 16.11
CA HIS A 108 8.86 2.73 15.02
C HIS A 108 10.07 1.80 14.83
N PRO A 109 10.79 1.38 15.90
CA PRO A 109 11.90 0.45 15.74
C PRO A 109 11.51 -0.82 15.02
N LYS A 110 10.37 -1.40 15.37
CA LYS A 110 9.86 -2.63 14.76
C LYS A 110 9.39 -2.42 13.32
N ALA A 111 8.73 -1.29 13.04
CA ALA A 111 8.32 -0.94 11.69
C ALA A 111 9.52 -0.76 10.78
N ILE A 112 10.53 0.00 11.22
CA ILE A 112 11.78 0.25 10.50
C ILE A 112 12.56 -1.05 10.25
N GLU A 113 12.64 -1.94 11.24
CA GLU A 113 13.28 -3.25 11.07
C GLU A 113 12.61 -4.07 9.98
N ALA A 114 11.28 -4.17 10.01
CA ALA A 114 10.51 -4.90 9.01
C ALA A 114 10.68 -4.30 7.60
N LEU A 115 10.61 -2.98 7.46
CA LEU A 115 10.78 -2.29 6.18
C LEU A 115 12.22 -2.35 5.65
N LYS A 116 13.24 -2.24 6.52
CA LYS A 116 14.64 -2.42 6.14
C LYS A 116 14.91 -3.84 5.65
N ARG A 117 14.37 -4.85 6.35
CA ARG A 117 14.48 -6.25 5.93
C ARG A 117 13.80 -6.47 4.59
N LEU A 118 12.59 -5.93 4.40
CA LEU A 118 11.85 -6.03 3.14
C LEU A 118 12.61 -5.33 2.00
N ASN A 119 13.22 -4.18 2.29
CA ASN A 119 14.01 -3.40 1.34
C ASN A 119 13.28 -3.17 0.00
N ARG A 120 12.03 -2.70 0.08
CA ARG A 120 11.16 -2.37 -1.05
C ARG A 120 10.57 -0.97 -0.86
N PRO A 121 10.23 -0.23 -1.94
CA PRO A 121 9.45 0.99 -1.82
C PRO A 121 8.18 0.74 -1.00
N TYR A 122 7.93 1.58 -0.02
CA TYR A 122 6.76 1.53 0.85
C TYR A 122 5.98 2.83 0.72
N MET A 123 4.85 2.77 0.03
CA MET A 123 3.95 3.90 -0.19
C MET A 123 2.77 3.85 0.77
N VAL A 124 2.17 5.01 1.04
CA VAL A 124 0.96 5.11 1.86
C VAL A 124 -0.13 5.79 1.07
N ALA A 125 -1.26 5.12 0.93
CA ALA A 125 -2.51 5.72 0.48
C ALA A 125 -3.48 5.81 1.67
N LEU A 126 -4.05 6.98 1.87
CA LEU A 126 -4.77 7.30 3.09
C LEU A 126 -6.23 7.68 2.84
N PRO A 127 -7.16 7.20 3.69
CA PRO A 127 -8.53 7.69 3.68
C PRO A 127 -8.63 9.02 4.42
N LEU A 128 -9.53 9.91 4.00
CA LEU A 128 -9.93 11.07 4.79
C LEU A 128 -10.74 10.61 6.00
N VAL A 129 -10.31 10.98 7.20
CA VAL A 129 -10.93 10.55 8.46
C VAL A 129 -11.52 11.74 9.25
N PHE A 130 -10.86 12.90 9.18
CA PHE A 130 -11.23 14.09 9.97
C PHE A 130 -11.99 15.13 9.18
N GLN A 131 -12.19 14.94 7.89
CA GLN A 131 -12.92 15.81 7.00
C GLN A 131 -13.56 14.98 5.88
N THR A 132 -14.65 15.50 5.30
CA THR A 132 -15.26 14.91 4.11
C THR A 132 -14.44 15.22 2.87
N THR A 133 -14.75 14.57 1.75
CA THR A 133 -14.13 14.90 0.45
C THR A 133 -14.38 16.36 0.08
N GLN A 134 -15.61 16.82 0.26
CA GLN A 134 -15.99 18.20 -0.06
C GLN A 134 -15.25 19.21 0.83
N GLU A 135 -15.22 19.00 2.15
CA GLU A 135 -14.48 19.86 3.07
C GLU A 135 -13.00 19.93 2.73
N TRP A 136 -12.42 18.83 2.27
CA TRP A 136 -11.02 18.79 1.85
C TRP A 136 -10.79 19.54 0.53
N GLU A 137 -11.65 19.36 -0.46
CA GLU A 137 -11.55 20.03 -1.77
C GLU A 137 -11.74 21.54 -1.67
N GLU A 138 -12.61 22.00 -0.76
CA GLU A 138 -12.91 23.42 -0.51
C GLU A 138 -11.92 24.07 0.49
N SER A 139 -11.03 23.28 1.12
CA SER A 139 -10.14 23.78 2.17
C SER A 139 -8.91 24.47 1.60
N ASP A 140 -8.72 25.74 1.91
CA ASP A 140 -7.49 26.48 1.62
C ASP A 140 -6.26 25.93 2.36
N LEU A 141 -6.46 25.19 3.45
CA LEU A 141 -5.41 24.56 4.24
C LEU A 141 -5.08 23.12 3.79
N GLY A 142 -5.92 22.54 2.92
CA GLY A 142 -5.81 21.15 2.49
C GLY A 142 -6.21 20.17 3.59
N LEU A 143 -5.32 19.23 3.92
CA LEU A 143 -5.60 18.21 4.95
C LEU A 143 -5.65 18.78 6.36
N HIS A 144 -6.56 18.25 7.17
CA HIS A 144 -6.63 18.58 8.60
C HIS A 144 -5.28 18.28 9.30
N PRO A 145 -4.74 19.19 10.13
CA PRO A 145 -3.41 19.05 10.73
C PRO A 145 -3.19 17.75 11.52
N VAL A 146 -4.22 17.26 12.22
CA VAL A 146 -4.17 15.98 12.93
C VAL A 146 -4.02 14.81 11.96
N GLN A 147 -4.67 14.88 10.80
CA GLN A 147 -4.55 13.86 9.77
C GLN A 147 -3.14 13.86 9.16
N VAL A 148 -2.58 15.03 8.88
CA VAL A 148 -1.19 15.16 8.43
C VAL A 148 -0.23 14.52 9.43
N ALA A 149 -0.39 14.79 10.72
CA ALA A 149 0.46 14.21 11.75
C ALA A 149 0.35 12.67 11.80
N LEU A 150 -0.87 12.14 11.83
CA LEU A 150 -1.11 10.70 12.05
C LEU A 150 -0.91 9.84 10.81
N GLN A 151 -1.28 10.34 9.63
CA GLN A 151 -1.34 9.54 8.41
C GLN A 151 -0.20 9.84 7.42
N ILE A 152 0.52 10.93 7.62
CA ILE A 152 1.67 11.30 6.78
C ILE A 152 2.95 11.30 7.60
N ALA A 153 3.08 12.22 8.57
CA ALA A 153 4.34 12.41 9.28
C ALA A 153 4.79 11.14 10.05
N ILE A 154 3.88 10.47 10.74
CA ILE A 154 4.22 9.24 11.49
C ILE A 154 4.64 8.10 10.54
N PRO A 155 3.92 7.75 9.46
CA PRO A 155 4.40 6.77 8.49
C PRO A 155 5.72 7.15 7.79
N GLU A 156 5.96 8.44 7.53
CA GLU A 156 7.23 8.91 6.95
C GLU A 156 8.42 8.67 7.89
N LEU A 157 8.24 8.74 9.22
CA LEU A 157 9.28 8.37 10.19
C LEU A 157 9.69 6.90 10.07
N ASP A 158 8.80 6.03 9.61
CA ASP A 158 9.08 4.61 9.33
C ASP A 158 9.73 4.41 7.95
N GLY A 159 9.72 5.41 7.09
CA GLY A 159 10.25 5.36 5.73
C GLY A 159 9.18 5.25 4.64
N ALA A 160 7.93 5.61 4.93
CA ALA A 160 6.88 5.73 3.92
C ALA A 160 7.16 6.89 2.95
N ILE A 161 6.75 6.70 1.71
CA ILE A 161 6.88 7.70 0.64
C ILE A 161 5.53 7.89 -0.07
N GLU A 162 5.40 8.97 -0.81
CA GLU A 162 4.26 9.25 -1.71
C GLU A 162 2.90 9.16 -0.97
N PRO A 163 2.62 9.96 0.07
CA PRO A 163 1.31 9.97 0.71
C PRO A 163 0.25 10.49 -0.26
N ILE A 164 -0.70 9.63 -0.63
CA ILE A 164 -1.77 9.95 -1.58
C ILE A 164 -3.13 9.69 -0.94
N ILE A 165 -4.06 10.64 -1.06
CA ILE A 165 -5.42 10.45 -0.59
C ILE A 165 -6.12 9.45 -1.52
N LEU A 166 -6.69 8.39 -0.94
CA LEU A 166 -7.36 7.30 -1.68
C LEU A 166 -8.87 7.47 -1.72
N SER A 167 -9.44 7.85 -0.59
CA SER A 167 -10.88 7.89 -0.42
C SER A 167 -11.28 8.96 0.58
N GLY A 168 -12.49 9.46 0.46
CA GLY A 168 -13.14 10.30 1.45
C GLY A 168 -14.33 9.59 2.06
N ARG A 169 -14.96 10.22 3.02
CA ARG A 169 -16.21 9.76 3.60
C ARG A 169 -17.38 10.35 2.79
N ASP A 170 -18.31 9.50 2.41
CA ASP A 170 -19.58 9.92 1.86
C ASP A 170 -20.55 10.26 3.00
N ASP A 171 -21.05 11.48 3.02
CA ASP A 171 -21.90 11.98 4.09
C ASP A 171 -23.28 11.31 4.14
N ALA A 172 -23.79 10.83 3.01
CA ALA A 172 -25.10 10.22 2.93
C ALA A 172 -25.09 8.76 3.41
N THR A 173 -24.02 8.02 3.11
CA THR A 173 -23.92 6.58 3.40
C THR A 173 -22.99 6.27 4.57
N GLY A 174 -22.12 7.20 4.95
CA GLY A 174 -21.08 7.00 5.94
C GLY A 174 -19.97 6.05 5.51
N LYS A 175 -20.02 5.54 4.28
CA LYS A 175 -19.01 4.62 3.71
C LYS A 175 -17.89 5.37 3.02
N ALA A 176 -16.79 4.66 2.79
CA ALA A 176 -15.69 5.20 2.02
C ALA A 176 -16.11 5.45 0.56
N HIS A 177 -15.96 6.69 0.10
CA HIS A 177 -16.12 7.09 -1.28
C HIS A 177 -14.73 7.09 -1.95
N THR A 178 -14.59 6.28 -2.98
CA THR A 178 -13.32 6.11 -3.71
C THR A 178 -13.08 7.29 -4.64
N LEU A 179 -11.89 7.88 -4.58
CA LEU A 179 -11.44 8.92 -5.50
C LEU A 179 -10.72 8.27 -6.68
N GLN A 180 -11.42 8.08 -7.80
CA GLN A 180 -10.90 7.29 -8.91
C GLN A 180 -9.63 7.88 -9.53
N ASP A 181 -9.55 9.19 -9.68
CA ASP A 181 -8.36 9.90 -10.16
C ASP A 181 -7.13 9.64 -9.26
N ARG A 182 -7.34 9.45 -7.98
CA ARG A 182 -6.29 9.12 -7.01
C ARG A 182 -5.89 7.65 -7.07
N VAL A 183 -6.84 6.75 -7.31
CA VAL A 183 -6.56 5.32 -7.57
C VAL A 183 -5.61 5.18 -8.77
N ASP A 184 -5.87 5.91 -9.85
CA ASP A 184 -5.02 5.92 -11.04
C ASP A 184 -3.58 6.36 -10.72
N VAL A 185 -3.43 7.43 -9.94
CA VAL A 185 -2.12 7.95 -9.49
C VAL A 185 -1.42 6.94 -8.58
N ILE A 186 -2.13 6.32 -7.62
CA ILE A 186 -1.57 5.30 -6.72
C ILE A 186 -1.02 4.13 -7.52
N ALA A 187 -1.80 3.62 -8.47
CA ALA A 187 -1.38 2.47 -9.29
C ALA A 187 -0.17 2.82 -10.18
N GLU A 188 -0.19 3.98 -10.83
CA GLU A 188 0.94 4.45 -11.64
C GLU A 188 2.23 4.57 -10.81
N ARG A 189 2.16 5.21 -9.66
CA ARG A 189 3.30 5.43 -8.77
C ARG A 189 3.83 4.13 -8.20
N ALA A 190 2.94 3.23 -7.74
CA ALA A 190 3.34 1.92 -7.22
C ALA A 190 4.10 1.10 -8.27
N ILE A 191 3.61 1.05 -9.49
CA ILE A 191 4.27 0.35 -10.59
C ILE A 191 5.60 1.02 -10.94
N LYS A 192 5.64 2.35 -11.03
CA LYS A 192 6.85 3.11 -11.34
C LYS A 192 7.95 2.86 -10.32
N TRP A 193 7.69 3.02 -9.04
CA TRP A 193 8.67 2.78 -7.97
C TRP A 193 9.17 1.33 -7.96
N SER A 194 8.26 0.36 -8.12
CA SER A 194 8.61 -1.06 -8.17
C SER A 194 9.48 -1.41 -9.38
N THR A 195 9.20 -0.79 -10.53
CA THR A 195 9.95 -1.04 -11.78
C THR A 195 11.32 -0.36 -11.78
N LEU A 196 11.46 0.81 -11.18
CA LEU A 196 12.74 1.52 -11.08
C LEU A 196 13.79 0.68 -10.37
N ARG A 197 13.40 -0.06 -9.33
CA ARG A 197 14.30 -0.95 -8.62
C ARG A 197 14.77 -2.14 -9.45
N VAL A 198 13.88 -2.72 -10.25
CA VAL A 198 14.21 -3.87 -11.10
C VAL A 198 15.14 -3.48 -12.24
N LYS A 199 15.00 -2.27 -12.74
CA LYS A 199 15.73 -1.82 -13.93
C LYS A 199 17.10 -1.22 -13.66
N HIS A 200 17.36 -0.57 -12.54
CA HIS A 200 18.61 0.19 -12.39
C HIS A 200 19.17 0.39 -10.99
N CYS A 201 20.32 -0.20 -10.80
CA CYS A 201 21.40 0.34 -10.00
C CYS A 201 22.01 1.66 -10.58
N LEU A 202 21.49 2.20 -11.67
CA LEU A 202 22.10 3.30 -12.44
C LEU A 202 21.87 4.71 -11.86
N LEU A 203 20.92 4.87 -10.94
CA LEU A 203 20.70 6.16 -10.26
C LEU A 203 21.83 6.55 -9.30
N TYR A 204 22.65 5.57 -8.89
CA TYR A 204 23.79 5.80 -7.99
C TYR A 204 25.15 5.91 -8.69
N THR A 205 25.19 5.71 -10.00
CA THR A 205 26.41 5.76 -10.80
C THR A 205 26.52 6.98 -11.69
N SER A 206 25.53 7.85 -11.69
CA SER A 206 25.62 9.15 -12.34
C SER A 206 26.45 10.08 -11.47
N PRO A 207 27.58 10.61 -11.96
CA PRO A 207 28.34 11.62 -11.20
C PRO A 207 27.45 12.80 -10.88
N SER A 208 27.55 13.29 -9.64
CA SER A 208 26.86 14.50 -9.24
C SER A 208 27.27 15.65 -10.16
N PRO A 209 26.37 16.52 -10.61
CA PRO A 209 26.74 17.72 -11.37
C PRO A 209 27.63 18.68 -10.61
N ARG A 210 28.07 18.33 -9.40
CA ARG A 210 28.92 19.14 -8.51
C ARG A 210 30.33 18.56 -8.28
N ASP A 211 30.67 17.43 -8.90
CA ASP A 211 32.03 16.85 -8.87
C ASP A 211 32.88 17.33 -10.03
#